data_6a3db54cf7964fa9bf1839219e6ca2e3
#
_entry.id   6a3db54cf7964fa9bf1839219e6ca2e3
#
_cell.length_a   1.000
_cell.length_b   1.000
_cell.length_c   1.000
_cell.angle_alpha   90.00
_cell.angle_beta   90.00
_cell.angle_gamma   90.00
#
_symmetry.space_group_name_H-M   'P 1'
#
loop_
_entity.id
_entity.type
_entity.pdbx_description
1 polymer ?
#
loop_
_entity_poly.entity_id
_entity_poly.type
_entity_poly.pdbx_seq_one_letter_code
_entity_poly.pdbx_strand_id
1 'polypeptide(L)'
;MRLDKFLKITRVIKRRTVAKELVDNGNISVNGEEKKSSYSVKKGDILDIKYFNKNIKVRIKELPPENLKKDSIDEFIEIVN
;
A
#
# COMPACT_ATOMS: atom_id res chain seq x y z
N MET A 1 -8.03 1.06 -8.12
CA MET A 1 -7.16 2.10 -7.51
C MET A 1 -5.70 1.72 -7.70
N ARG A 2 -4.87 2.66 -8.10
CA ARG A 2 -3.44 2.44 -8.30
C ARG A 2 -2.74 2.15 -6.97
N LEU A 3 -1.71 1.32 -7.03
CA LEU A 3 -0.92 0.95 -5.86
C LEU A 3 -0.33 2.18 -5.15
N ASP A 4 0.28 3.12 -5.91
CA ASP A 4 0.87 4.31 -5.32
C ASP A 4 -0.19 5.18 -4.61
N LYS A 5 -1.37 5.30 -5.21
CA LYS A 5 -2.47 6.06 -4.63
C LYS A 5 -3.01 5.39 -3.37
N PHE A 6 -3.16 4.06 -3.40
CA PHE A 6 -3.62 3.29 -2.26
C PHE A 6 -2.71 3.51 -1.04
N LEU A 7 -1.40 3.44 -1.25
CA LEU A 7 -0.43 3.62 -0.17
C LEU A 7 -0.52 5.00 0.45
N LYS A 8 -0.77 6.01 -0.36
CA LYS A 8 -0.92 7.38 0.14
C LYS A 8 -2.25 7.57 0.87
N ILE A 9 -3.34 7.10 0.32
CA ILE A 9 -4.68 7.26 0.90
C ILE A 9 -4.79 6.55 2.25
N THR A 10 -4.23 5.36 2.36
CA THR A 10 -4.23 4.61 3.62
C THR A 10 -3.18 5.09 4.60
N ARG A 11 -2.39 6.08 4.22
CA ARG A 11 -1.33 6.68 5.03
C ARG A 11 -0.24 5.71 5.45
N VAL A 12 -0.14 4.58 4.79
CA VAL A 12 1.00 3.67 4.96
C VAL A 12 2.27 4.42 4.55
N ILE A 13 2.19 5.19 3.46
CA ILE A 13 3.25 6.08 3.04
C ILE A 13 2.62 7.45 2.81
N LYS A 14 3.13 8.46 3.52
CA LYS A 14 2.49 9.77 3.56
C LYS A 14 2.46 10.51 2.22
N ARG A 15 3.45 10.27 1.35
CA ARG A 15 3.57 10.97 0.08
C ARG A 15 3.50 10.00 -1.08
N ARG A 16 2.66 10.31 -2.06
CA ARG A 16 2.48 9.47 -3.24
C ARG A 16 3.78 9.35 -4.05
N THR A 17 4.57 10.42 -4.12
CA THR A 17 5.86 10.38 -4.83
C THR A 17 6.83 9.39 -4.19
N VAL A 18 6.85 9.34 -2.86
CA VAL A 18 7.69 8.37 -2.14
C VAL A 18 7.18 6.95 -2.38
N ALA A 19 5.87 6.75 -2.36
CA ALA A 19 5.27 5.45 -2.64
C ALA A 19 5.67 4.96 -4.04
N LYS A 20 5.60 5.85 -5.03
CA LYS A 20 5.99 5.51 -6.39
C LYS A 20 7.46 5.12 -6.48
N GLU A 21 8.34 5.88 -5.82
CA GLU A 21 9.78 5.57 -5.80
C GLU A 21 10.06 4.21 -5.16
N LEU A 22 9.39 3.89 -4.06
CA LEU A 22 9.56 2.60 -3.40
C LEU A 22 9.14 1.45 -4.31
N VAL A 23 8.03 1.61 -5.00
CA VAL A 23 7.56 0.60 -5.96
C VAL A 23 8.56 0.46 -7.10
N ASP A 24 8.98 1.57 -7.68
CA ASP A 24 9.89 1.57 -8.84
C ASP A 24 11.27 0.98 -8.49
N ASN A 25 11.69 1.09 -7.23
CA ASN A 25 12.95 0.54 -6.75
C ASN A 25 12.85 -0.91 -6.28
N GLY A 26 11.68 -1.53 -6.42
CA GLY A 26 11.50 -2.92 -6.02
C GLY A 26 11.36 -3.12 -4.52
N ASN A 27 11.06 -2.07 -3.77
CA ASN A 27 10.91 -2.15 -2.31
C ASN A 27 9.49 -2.53 -1.88
N ILE A 28 8.57 -2.65 -2.81
CA ILE A 28 7.20 -3.07 -2.51
C ILE A 28 6.81 -4.19 -3.47
N SER A 29 6.33 -5.29 -2.91
CA SER A 29 5.79 -6.39 -3.69
C SER A 29 4.32 -6.62 -3.31
N VAL A 30 3.58 -7.21 -4.22
CA VAL A 30 2.17 -7.55 -4.03
C VAL A 30 2.03 -9.05 -4.21
N ASN A 31 1.61 -9.73 -3.15
CA ASN A 31 1.48 -11.19 -3.16
C ASN A 31 2.80 -11.88 -3.57
N GLY A 32 3.92 -11.30 -3.16
CA GLY A 32 5.24 -11.84 -3.46
C GLY A 32 5.82 -11.44 -4.80
N GLU A 33 5.14 -10.61 -5.58
CA GLU A 33 5.59 -10.20 -6.91
C GLU A 33 5.79 -8.70 -7.00
N GLU A 34 6.82 -8.27 -7.70
CA GLU A 34 7.00 -6.85 -7.98
C GLU A 34 5.94 -6.39 -8.99
N LYS A 35 5.33 -5.24 -8.72
CA LYS A 35 4.35 -4.63 -9.60
C LYS A 35 4.75 -3.19 -9.88
N LYS A 36 4.16 -2.61 -10.93
CA LYS A 36 4.34 -1.19 -11.23
C LYS A 36 3.48 -0.35 -10.29
N SER A 37 3.84 0.92 -10.13
CA SER A 37 3.07 1.84 -9.30
C SER A 37 1.62 2.00 -9.79
N SER A 38 1.38 1.75 -11.08
CA SER A 38 0.05 1.81 -11.68
C SER A 38 -0.77 0.54 -11.49
N TYR A 39 -0.21 -0.50 -10.87
CA TYR A 39 -0.95 -1.73 -10.61
C TYR A 39 -2.24 -1.43 -9.86
N SER A 40 -3.35 -2.03 -10.29
CA SER A 40 -4.65 -1.88 -9.62
C SER A 40 -4.74 -2.86 -8.46
N VAL A 41 -4.73 -2.33 -7.25
CA VAL A 41 -4.82 -3.16 -6.04
C VAL A 41 -6.21 -3.78 -5.91
N LYS A 42 -6.27 -4.92 -5.23
CA LYS A 42 -7.50 -5.69 -5.05
C LYS A 42 -7.67 -6.08 -3.59
N LYS A 43 -8.91 -6.25 -3.19
CA LYS A 43 -9.25 -6.81 -1.89
C LYS A 43 -8.53 -8.14 -1.72
N GLY A 44 -7.88 -8.33 -0.58
CA GLY A 44 -7.14 -9.55 -0.27
C GLY A 44 -5.67 -9.52 -0.65
N ASP A 45 -5.24 -8.51 -1.42
CA ASP A 45 -3.82 -8.37 -1.74
C ASP A 45 -2.99 -8.17 -0.49
N ILE A 46 -1.80 -8.77 -0.47
CA ILE A 46 -0.84 -8.60 0.61
C ILE A 46 0.36 -7.82 0.07
N LEU A 47 0.58 -6.65 0.64
CA LEU A 47 1.69 -5.77 0.28
C LEU A 47 2.84 -5.99 1.24
N ASP A 48 4.02 -6.22 0.70
CA ASP A 48 5.25 -6.34 1.49
C ASP A 48 6.08 -5.09 1.21
N ILE A 49 6.27 -4.26 2.21
CA ILE A 49 6.85 -2.92 2.07
C ILE A 49 8.15 -2.83 2.84
N LYS A 50 9.24 -2.59 2.13
CA LYS A 50 10.54 -2.30 2.75
C LYS A 50 10.75 -0.80 2.73
N TYR A 51 10.65 -0.18 3.89
CA TYR A 51 10.74 1.27 4.04
C TYR A 51 11.74 1.61 5.11
N PHE A 52 12.85 2.23 4.72
CA PHE A 52 14.00 2.45 5.59
C PHE A 52 14.49 1.12 6.15
N ASN A 53 14.59 0.99 7.47
CA ASN A 53 15.00 -0.25 8.14
C ASN A 53 13.81 -1.08 8.58
N LYS A 54 12.61 -0.78 8.07
CA LYS A 54 11.38 -1.47 8.44
C LYS A 54 10.88 -2.37 7.33
N ASN A 55 10.28 -3.47 7.72
CA ASN A 55 9.59 -4.35 6.78
C ASN A 55 8.16 -4.48 7.28
N ILE A 56 7.22 -3.90 6.52
CA ILE A 56 5.81 -3.84 6.89
C ILE A 56 5.02 -4.68 5.91
N LYS A 57 4.19 -5.56 6.43
CA LYS A 57 3.29 -6.37 5.61
C LYS A 57 1.86 -5.94 5.89
N VAL A 58 1.13 -5.60 4.83
CA VAL A 58 -0.22 -5.05 4.93
C VAL A 58 -1.17 -5.88 4.07
N ARG A 59 -2.28 -6.32 4.65
CA ARG A 59 -3.35 -6.97 3.89
C ARG A 59 -4.45 -5.97 3.60
N ILE A 60 -4.93 -5.94 2.37
CA ILE A 60 -6.03 -5.07 1.96
C ILE A 60 -7.35 -5.76 2.31
N LYS A 61 -8.05 -5.19 3.30
CA LYS A 61 -9.36 -5.71 3.74
C LYS A 61 -10.47 -5.32 2.79
N GLU A 62 -10.44 -4.08 2.33
CA GLU A 62 -11.39 -3.50 1.40
C GLU A 62 -10.72 -2.37 0.64
N LEU A 63 -11.23 -2.03 -0.54
CA LEU A 63 -10.72 -0.88 -1.27
C LEU A 63 -11.31 0.40 -0.68
N PRO A 64 -10.46 1.37 -0.29
CA PRO A 64 -10.95 2.58 0.35
C PRO A 64 -11.50 3.59 -0.64
N PRO A 65 -12.38 4.49 -0.19
CA PRO A 65 -12.77 5.64 -1.00
C PRO A 65 -11.59 6.63 -1.10
N GLU A 66 -11.60 7.47 -2.11
CA GLU A 66 -10.53 8.44 -2.32
C GLU A 66 -10.40 9.45 -1.18
N ASN A 67 -11.50 9.74 -0.49
CA ASN A 67 -11.54 10.67 0.62
C ASN A 67 -11.51 9.99 1.98
N LEU A 68 -10.79 8.87 2.07
CA LEU A 68 -10.69 8.09 3.31
C LEU A 68 -10.20 8.96 4.46
N LYS A 69 -10.95 8.93 5.57
CA LYS A 69 -10.60 9.65 6.78
C LYS A 69 -9.64 8.83 7.62
N LYS A 70 -8.77 9.52 8.34
CA LYS A 70 -7.77 8.90 9.20
C LYS A 70 -8.36 7.88 10.17
N ASP A 71 -9.54 8.18 10.73
CA ASP A 71 -10.18 7.33 11.74
C ASP A 71 -10.69 6.01 11.17
N SER A 72 -10.82 5.91 9.84
CA SER A 72 -11.41 4.74 9.18
C SER A 72 -10.38 3.84 8.50
N ILE A 73 -9.10 4.12 8.64
CA ILE A 73 -8.04 3.36 7.95
C ILE A 73 -8.11 1.87 8.31
N ASP A 74 -8.37 1.55 9.57
CA ASP A 74 -8.41 0.16 10.05
C ASP A 74 -9.51 -0.67 9.41
N GLU A 75 -10.49 -0.05 8.80
CA GLU A 75 -11.54 -0.76 8.09
C GLU A 75 -11.05 -1.29 6.74
N PHE A 76 -9.95 -0.77 6.24
CA PHE A 76 -9.48 -1.05 4.88
C PHE A 76 -8.15 -1.79 4.83
N ILE A 77 -7.33 -1.70 5.87
CA ILE A 77 -6.04 -2.39 5.93
C ILE A 77 -5.83 -3.07 7.27
N GLU A 78 -4.98 -4.10 7.24
CA GLU A 78 -4.55 -4.83 8.43
C GLU A 78 -3.05 -5.05 8.35
N ILE A 79 -2.33 -4.71 9.41
CA ILE A 79 -0.89 -5.01 9.50
C ILE A 79 -0.77 -6.48 9.93
N VAL A 80 -0.05 -7.28 9.13
CA VAL A 80 -0.01 -8.75 9.31
C VAL A 80 1.41 -9.28 9.58
N ASN A 81 2.26 -8.46 10.13
CA ASN A 81 3.63 -8.89 10.48
C ASN A 81 3.63 -9.95 11.57
#